data_1609b45ef880c60acabf7f35376af993
#
_entry.id   1609b45ef880c60acabf7f35376af993
#
_cell.length_a   1.000
_cell.length_b   1.000
_cell.length_c   1.000
_cell.angle_alpha   90.00
_cell.angle_beta   90.00
_cell.angle_gamma   90.00
#
_symmetry.space_group_name_H-M   'P 1'
#
loop_
_entity.id
_entity.type
_entity.pdbx_description
1 polymer ?
#
loop_
_entity_poly.entity_id
_entity_poly.type
_entity_poly.pdbx_seq_one_letter_code
_entity_poly.pdbx_strand_id
1 'polypeptide(L)'
;MSIRRVAVVCACSIALMSAAATVGAQAPSPPAMVDTPSVTVLTGLTVPEFEAEMQLMNQALGVSCGHCHARGNFASETNPRKASARKMLEMTKAINHQFFPDYKPAGPVGDESRLGKVTCFTCHQGSERPKVTP
;
A
#
# COMPACT_ATOMS: atom_id res chain seq x y z
N MET A 1 -66.55 47.87 -43.25
CA MET A 1 -66.65 47.18 -41.97
C MET A 1 -65.36 46.39 -41.75
N SER A 2 -64.45 46.91 -40.91
CA SER A 2 -63.06 46.41 -40.71
C SER A 2 -62.97 45.75 -39.35
N ILE A 3 -62.76 44.46 -39.33
CA ILE A 3 -62.61 43.69 -38.08
C ILE A 3 -61.10 43.56 -37.80
N ARG A 4 -60.59 44.26 -36.78
CA ARG A 4 -59.21 44.14 -36.27
C ARG A 4 -59.08 42.87 -35.41
N ARG A 5 -58.26 41.97 -35.86
CA ARG A 5 -57.92 40.81 -35.09
C ARG A 5 -56.72 41.20 -34.14
N VAL A 6 -56.98 41.13 -32.87
CA VAL A 6 -55.93 41.32 -31.81
C VAL A 6 -55.32 39.95 -31.60
N ALA A 7 -54.03 39.84 -31.93
CA ALA A 7 -53.25 38.65 -31.62
C ALA A 7 -52.66 38.80 -30.22
N VAL A 8 -53.09 37.96 -29.31
CA VAL A 8 -52.49 37.81 -27.96
C VAL A 8 -51.30 36.87 -28.06
N VAL A 9 -50.09 37.43 -27.96
CA VAL A 9 -48.85 36.65 -27.89
C VAL A 9 -48.63 36.30 -26.42
N CYS A 10 -48.85 35.03 -26.11
CA CYS A 10 -48.58 34.47 -24.79
C CYS A 10 -47.09 34.05 -24.76
N ALA A 11 -46.25 34.88 -24.13
CA ALA A 11 -44.83 34.57 -23.91
C ALA A 11 -44.67 33.63 -22.68
N CYS A 12 -44.55 32.35 -22.93
CA CYS A 12 -44.14 31.39 -21.89
C CYS A 12 -42.64 31.46 -21.69
N SER A 13 -42.21 32.20 -20.66
CA SER A 13 -40.80 32.20 -20.20
C SER A 13 -40.56 30.92 -19.39
N ILE A 14 -39.91 29.94 -20.00
CA ILE A 14 -39.42 28.75 -19.28
C ILE A 14 -38.06 29.12 -18.65
N ALA A 15 -38.07 29.35 -17.35
CA ALA A 15 -36.85 29.51 -16.58
C ALA A 15 -36.23 28.11 -16.34
N LEU A 16 -35.16 27.78 -17.08
CA LEU A 16 -34.32 26.61 -16.77
C LEU A 16 -33.49 26.92 -15.52
N MET A 17 -33.88 26.37 -14.39
CA MET A 17 -33.03 26.31 -13.21
C MET A 17 -31.97 25.22 -13.40
N SER A 18 -30.76 25.62 -13.79
CA SER A 18 -29.60 24.74 -13.78
C SER A 18 -29.17 24.51 -12.34
N ALA A 19 -29.54 23.35 -11.77
CA ALA A 19 -28.99 22.89 -10.50
C ALA A 19 -27.54 22.42 -10.75
N ALA A 20 -26.57 23.26 -10.44
CA ALA A 20 -25.17 22.84 -10.42
C ALA A 20 -24.97 21.88 -9.22
N ALA A 21 -24.91 20.58 -9.49
CA ALA A 21 -24.49 19.59 -8.50
C ALA A 21 -23.01 19.81 -8.22
N THR A 22 -22.69 20.42 -7.07
CA THR A 22 -21.32 20.45 -6.53
C THR A 22 -20.96 19.02 -6.11
N VAL A 23 -20.21 18.30 -6.96
CA VAL A 23 -19.54 17.08 -6.58
C VAL A 23 -18.47 17.46 -5.56
N GLY A 24 -18.80 17.32 -4.29
CA GLY A 24 -17.84 17.51 -3.20
C GLY A 24 -16.73 16.47 -3.35
N ALA A 25 -15.52 16.89 -3.69
CA ALA A 25 -14.35 16.04 -3.65
C ALA A 25 -14.15 15.59 -2.20
N GLN A 26 -14.52 14.36 -1.86
CA GLN A 26 -14.21 13.77 -0.58
C GLN A 26 -12.69 13.66 -0.46
N ALA A 27 -12.13 14.18 0.63
CA ALA A 27 -10.74 13.95 0.95
C ALA A 27 -10.47 12.43 1.00
N PRO A 28 -9.36 11.94 0.45
CA PRO A 28 -9.04 10.52 0.51
C PRO A 28 -8.99 10.06 1.97
N SER A 29 -9.69 8.97 2.27
CA SER A 29 -9.64 8.35 3.59
C SER A 29 -8.21 7.86 3.88
N PRO A 30 -7.74 7.94 5.14
CA PRO A 30 -6.42 7.41 5.48
C PRO A 30 -6.32 5.91 5.15
N PRO A 31 -5.15 5.43 4.72
CA PRO A 31 -4.97 4.04 4.37
C PRO A 31 -5.23 3.11 5.56
N ALA A 32 -5.86 1.97 5.29
CA ALA A 32 -6.14 0.98 6.32
C ALA A 32 -4.85 0.41 6.92
N MET A 33 -4.84 0.17 8.23
CA MET A 33 -3.75 -0.51 8.92
C MET A 33 -3.85 -2.02 8.72
N VAL A 34 -2.71 -2.70 8.76
CA VAL A 34 -2.69 -4.17 8.75
C VAL A 34 -3.12 -4.68 10.12
N ASP A 35 -4.26 -5.36 10.15
CA ASP A 35 -4.82 -6.00 11.36
C ASP A 35 -5.09 -7.48 11.05
N THR A 36 -4.06 -8.31 11.17
CA THR A 36 -4.12 -9.74 10.90
C THR A 36 -3.29 -10.49 11.93
N PRO A 37 -3.85 -11.47 12.67
CA PRO A 37 -3.13 -12.19 13.74
C PRO A 37 -1.87 -12.91 13.28
N SER A 38 -1.76 -13.27 12.00
CA SER A 38 -0.55 -13.87 11.42
C SER A 38 0.61 -12.90 11.21
N VAL A 39 0.36 -11.59 11.32
CA VAL A 39 1.41 -10.55 11.22
C VAL A 39 1.89 -10.19 12.63
N THR A 40 3.03 -10.78 13.03
CA THR A 40 3.58 -10.61 14.39
C THR A 40 4.81 -9.72 14.45
N VAL A 41 5.50 -9.47 13.35
CA VAL A 41 6.75 -8.70 13.29
C VAL A 41 6.59 -7.37 12.56
N LEU A 42 5.88 -7.34 11.44
CA LEU A 42 5.61 -6.14 10.63
C LEU A 42 4.33 -5.42 11.10
N THR A 43 4.21 -5.21 12.40
CA THR A 43 3.07 -4.54 13.01
C THR A 43 3.16 -3.01 12.86
N GLY A 44 2.01 -2.34 12.84
CA GLY A 44 1.96 -0.88 12.78
C GLY A 44 2.18 -0.30 11.37
N LEU A 45 2.14 -1.12 10.34
CA LEU A 45 2.19 -0.68 8.95
C LEU A 45 0.77 -0.52 8.38
N THR A 46 0.61 0.43 7.47
CA THR A 46 -0.56 0.47 6.58
C THR A 46 -0.50 -0.68 5.58
N VAL A 47 -1.64 -1.03 4.99
CA VAL A 47 -1.70 -2.09 3.96
C VAL A 47 -0.74 -1.81 2.80
N PRO A 48 -0.67 -0.60 2.21
CA PRO A 48 0.30 -0.33 1.15
C PRO A 48 1.77 -0.49 1.58
N GLU A 49 2.13 -0.07 2.80
CA GLU A 49 3.49 -0.23 3.33
C GLU A 49 3.84 -1.71 3.53
N PHE A 50 2.90 -2.48 4.05
CA PHE A 50 3.08 -3.92 4.24
C PHE A 50 3.27 -4.66 2.91
N GLU A 51 2.45 -4.34 1.90
CA GLU A 51 2.59 -4.92 0.56
C GLU A 51 3.93 -4.53 -0.09
N ALA A 52 4.36 -3.29 0.09
CA ALA A 52 5.66 -2.83 -0.39
C ALA A 52 6.81 -3.62 0.26
N GLU A 53 6.77 -3.85 1.59
CA GLU A 53 7.77 -4.70 2.26
C GLU A 53 7.78 -6.13 1.73
N MET A 54 6.62 -6.72 1.40
CA MET A 54 6.56 -8.04 0.76
C MET A 54 7.23 -8.04 -0.62
N GLN A 55 7.06 -6.98 -1.42
CA GLN A 55 7.72 -6.85 -2.73
C GLN A 55 9.24 -6.66 -2.57
N LEU A 56 9.67 -5.84 -1.63
CA LEU A 56 11.11 -5.64 -1.35
C LEU A 56 11.76 -6.95 -0.87
N MET A 57 11.06 -7.76 -0.06
CA MET A 57 11.53 -9.11 0.33
C MET A 57 11.66 -10.05 -0.87
N ASN A 58 10.66 -10.06 -1.76
CA ASN A 58 10.73 -10.87 -2.99
C ASN A 58 11.95 -10.50 -3.84
N GLN A 59 12.19 -9.21 -4.03
CA GLN A 59 13.35 -8.71 -4.77
C GLN A 59 14.68 -9.05 -4.08
N ALA A 60 14.72 -8.85 -2.76
CA ALA A 60 15.91 -9.12 -1.97
C ALA A 60 16.33 -10.59 -1.98
N LEU A 61 15.36 -11.49 -2.03
CA LEU A 61 15.58 -12.95 -2.01
C LEU A 61 15.60 -13.56 -3.43
N GLY A 62 15.19 -12.81 -4.46
CA GLY A 62 15.05 -13.34 -5.81
C GLY A 62 13.95 -14.41 -5.95
N VAL A 63 12.86 -14.28 -5.17
CA VAL A 63 11.78 -15.26 -5.10
C VAL A 63 10.42 -14.61 -5.38
N SER A 64 9.38 -15.44 -5.51
CA SER A 64 7.99 -14.99 -5.63
C SER A 64 7.20 -15.19 -4.33
N CYS A 65 6.00 -14.60 -4.24
CA CYS A 65 5.09 -14.73 -3.08
C CYS A 65 4.84 -16.20 -2.68
N GLY A 66 4.71 -17.10 -3.66
CA GLY A 66 4.47 -18.53 -3.44
C GLY A 66 5.63 -19.28 -2.79
N HIS A 67 6.81 -18.65 -2.69
CA HIS A 67 7.96 -19.22 -1.96
C HIS A 67 7.67 -19.35 -0.45
N CYS A 68 7.01 -18.34 0.13
CA CYS A 68 6.69 -18.30 1.56
C CYS A 68 5.21 -18.51 1.87
N HIS A 69 4.33 -18.18 0.93
CA HIS A 69 2.89 -18.22 1.15
C HIS A 69 2.22 -19.40 0.42
N ALA A 70 1.22 -20.00 1.06
CA ALA A 70 0.35 -20.96 0.39
C ALA A 70 -0.54 -20.23 -0.62
N ARG A 71 -0.73 -20.83 -1.80
CA ARG A 71 -1.57 -20.27 -2.86
C ARG A 71 -3.01 -20.06 -2.36
N GLY A 72 -3.52 -18.84 -2.50
CA GLY A 72 -4.88 -18.48 -2.10
C GLY A 72 -5.10 -18.32 -0.58
N ASN A 73 -4.05 -18.55 0.25
CA ASN A 73 -4.13 -18.33 1.70
C ASN A 73 -2.81 -17.77 2.25
N PHE A 74 -2.64 -16.47 2.15
CA PHE A 74 -1.44 -15.76 2.63
C PHE A 74 -1.28 -15.81 4.16
N ALA A 75 -2.37 -16.02 4.92
CA ALA A 75 -2.33 -16.13 6.37
C ALA A 75 -1.87 -17.52 6.86
N SER A 76 -1.90 -18.55 6.02
CA SER A 76 -1.50 -19.91 6.38
C SER A 76 -0.07 -19.96 6.94
N GLU A 77 0.10 -20.70 8.03
CA GLU A 77 1.40 -20.92 8.69
C GLU A 77 2.04 -22.28 8.32
N THR A 78 1.49 -22.98 7.33
CA THR A 78 1.97 -24.30 6.95
C THR A 78 3.35 -24.28 6.28
N ASN A 79 3.76 -23.16 5.70
CA ASN A 79 5.06 -23.03 5.06
C ASN A 79 6.13 -22.62 6.07
N PRO A 80 7.16 -23.45 6.35
CA PRO A 80 8.19 -23.16 7.34
C PRO A 80 9.05 -21.95 6.98
N ARG A 81 9.09 -21.53 5.71
CA ARG A 81 9.81 -20.34 5.27
C ARG A 81 9.27 -19.04 5.88
N LYS A 82 7.98 -19.00 6.23
CA LYS A 82 7.41 -17.84 6.97
C LYS A 82 8.06 -17.69 8.34
N ALA A 83 8.25 -18.79 9.06
CA ALA A 83 8.92 -18.74 10.36
C ALA A 83 10.40 -18.28 10.22
N SER A 84 11.10 -18.74 9.19
CA SER A 84 12.47 -18.29 8.89
C SER A 84 12.51 -16.80 8.53
N ALA A 85 11.56 -16.33 7.70
CA ALA A 85 11.45 -14.91 7.34
C ALA A 85 11.21 -14.03 8.57
N ARG A 86 10.35 -14.43 9.51
CA ARG A 86 10.13 -13.68 10.77
C ARG A 86 11.41 -13.55 11.59
N LYS A 87 12.20 -14.62 11.73
CA LYS A 87 13.49 -14.55 12.43
C LYS A 87 14.45 -13.58 11.76
N MET A 88 14.49 -13.55 10.43
CA MET A 88 15.33 -12.59 9.69
C MET A 88 14.83 -11.16 9.88
N LEU A 89 13.51 -10.94 9.89
CA LEU A 89 12.91 -9.64 10.18
C LEU A 89 13.23 -9.17 11.61
N GLU A 90 13.13 -10.04 12.60
CA GLU A 90 13.50 -9.73 13.99
C GLU A 90 14.97 -9.35 14.08
N MET A 91 15.84 -10.07 13.40
CA MET A 91 17.29 -9.77 13.35
C MET A 91 17.55 -8.41 12.70
N THR A 92 16.97 -8.11 11.54
CA THR A 92 17.15 -6.80 10.88
C THR A 92 16.62 -5.67 11.73
N LYS A 93 15.47 -5.84 12.39
CA LYS A 93 14.92 -4.86 13.33
C LYS A 93 15.86 -4.64 14.52
N ALA A 94 16.42 -5.70 15.10
CA ALA A 94 17.36 -5.59 16.20
C ALA A 94 18.62 -4.83 15.79
N ILE A 95 19.20 -5.12 14.62
CA ILE A 95 20.37 -4.41 14.09
C ILE A 95 20.03 -2.92 13.87
N ASN A 96 18.90 -2.62 13.22
CA ASN A 96 18.51 -1.24 12.97
C ASN A 96 18.27 -0.46 14.27
N HIS A 97 17.58 -1.07 15.24
CA HIS A 97 17.34 -0.43 16.53
C HIS A 97 18.64 -0.15 17.31
N GLN A 98 19.58 -1.09 17.27
CA GLN A 98 20.83 -0.97 18.04
C GLN A 98 21.86 -0.04 17.39
N PHE A 99 22.00 -0.10 16.05
CA PHE A 99 23.10 0.57 15.36
C PHE A 99 22.66 1.76 14.49
N PHE A 100 21.38 1.86 14.17
CA PHE A 100 20.84 2.91 13.30
C PHE A 100 19.54 3.51 13.87
N PRO A 101 19.48 3.89 15.16
CA PRO A 101 18.23 4.31 15.81
C PRO A 101 17.62 5.57 15.20
N ASP A 102 18.44 6.43 14.62
CA ASP A 102 18.00 7.71 14.04
C ASP A 102 17.64 7.62 12.55
N TYR A 103 17.88 6.47 11.92
CA TYR A 103 17.53 6.30 10.51
C TYR A 103 16.02 6.25 10.32
N LYS A 104 15.53 7.06 9.37
CA LYS A 104 14.15 7.07 8.93
C LYS A 104 14.12 6.95 7.42
N PRO A 105 13.35 6.02 6.85
CA PRO A 105 13.14 5.96 5.41
C PRO A 105 12.55 7.29 4.92
N ALA A 106 13.14 7.87 3.88
CA ALA A 106 12.76 9.16 3.33
C ALA A 106 11.93 9.04 2.05
N GLY A 107 12.02 7.90 1.37
CA GLY A 107 11.34 7.64 0.10
C GLY A 107 9.84 7.37 0.24
N PRO A 108 9.10 7.43 -0.88
CA PRO A 108 7.71 6.98 -0.92
C PRO A 108 7.61 5.49 -0.61
N VAL A 109 6.40 5.05 -0.25
CA VAL A 109 6.11 3.64 0.01
C VAL A 109 6.50 2.79 -1.21
N GLY A 110 7.35 1.79 -1.00
CA GLY A 110 7.86 0.90 -2.04
C GLY A 110 9.25 1.25 -2.59
N ASP A 111 9.76 2.46 -2.36
CA ASP A 111 11.11 2.85 -2.78
C ASP A 111 12.17 2.47 -1.75
N GLU A 112 11.83 2.59 -0.45
CA GLU A 112 12.69 2.21 0.66
C GLU A 112 11.95 1.32 1.66
N SER A 113 12.66 0.35 2.21
CA SER A 113 12.12 -0.51 3.27
C SER A 113 11.78 0.28 4.53
N ARG A 114 10.63 0.00 5.12
CA ARG A 114 10.23 0.52 6.44
C ARG A 114 10.92 -0.20 7.60
N LEU A 115 11.69 -1.24 7.29
CA LEU A 115 12.49 -1.95 8.30
C LEU A 115 13.66 -1.10 8.84
N GLY A 116 14.19 -0.17 8.04
CA GLY A 116 15.30 0.70 8.42
C GLY A 116 16.47 0.65 7.43
N LYS A 117 17.66 1.03 7.89
CA LYS A 117 18.88 1.12 7.09
C LYS A 117 19.36 -0.26 6.60
N VAL A 118 19.33 -1.26 7.46
CA VAL A 118 19.64 -2.65 7.12
C VAL A 118 18.35 -3.36 6.72
N THR A 119 18.35 -3.95 5.54
CA THR A 119 17.19 -4.63 4.94
C THR A 119 17.56 -6.05 4.54
N CYS A 120 16.59 -6.82 4.08
CA CYS A 120 16.85 -8.15 3.52
C CYS A 120 17.86 -8.09 2.38
N PHE A 121 17.79 -7.07 1.52
CA PHE A 121 18.69 -6.90 0.38
C PHE A 121 20.14 -6.67 0.81
N THR A 122 20.38 -6.05 1.96
CA THR A 122 21.74 -5.79 2.48
C THR A 122 22.58 -7.08 2.53
N CYS A 123 21.95 -8.21 2.86
CA CYS A 123 22.62 -9.50 2.97
C CYS A 123 22.34 -10.44 1.78
N HIS A 124 21.09 -10.45 1.27
CA HIS A 124 20.63 -11.43 0.29
C HIS A 124 20.93 -11.07 -1.17
N GLN A 125 20.89 -9.78 -1.54
CA GLN A 125 21.27 -9.27 -2.87
C GLN A 125 20.67 -10.04 -4.05
N GLY A 126 19.37 -10.36 -3.97
CA GLY A 126 18.64 -11.09 -5.00
C GLY A 126 18.79 -12.62 -4.93
N SER A 127 19.24 -13.17 -3.80
CA SER A 127 19.41 -14.62 -3.61
C SER A 127 18.78 -15.08 -2.29
N GLU A 128 18.08 -16.23 -2.31
CA GLU A 128 17.51 -16.84 -1.10
C GLU A 128 18.58 -17.09 -0.02
N ARG A 129 19.79 -17.43 -0.43
CA ARG A 129 20.93 -17.60 0.46
C ARG A 129 21.90 -16.45 0.29
N PRO A 130 22.26 -15.76 1.38
CA PRO A 130 23.31 -14.73 1.32
C PRO A 130 24.61 -15.32 0.76
N LYS A 131 25.30 -14.53 -0.08
CA LYS A 131 26.64 -14.88 -0.51
C LYS A 131 27.59 -14.67 0.64
N VAL A 132 28.33 -15.72 1.03
CA VAL A 132 29.31 -15.70 2.14
C VAL A 132 30.76 -15.65 1.65
N THR A 133 30.95 -15.70 0.32
CA THR A 133 32.25 -15.55 -0.33
C THR A 133 32.16 -14.47 -1.39
N PRO A 134 33.22 -13.67 -1.61
CA PRO A 134 33.27 -12.69 -2.69
C PRO A 134 33.15 -13.29 -4.07
#